data_2c3e70012224c599ed7eb7ee97b61547
#
_entry.id   2c3e70012224c599ed7eb7ee97b61547
#
_cell.length_a   1.000
_cell.length_b   1.000
_cell.length_c   1.000
_cell.angle_alpha   90.00
_cell.angle_beta   90.00
_cell.angle_gamma   90.00
#
_symmetry.space_group_name_H-M   'P 1'
#
loop_
_entity.id
_entity.type
_entity.pdbx_description
1 polymer ?
#
loop_
_entity_poly.entity_id
_entity_poly.type
_entity_poly.pdbx_seq_one_letter_code
_entity_poly.pdbx_strand_id
1 'polypeptide(L)'
;MKDRVLLLGVLILLTACPIGAASVSAKGMEAFEGVCSRADEYGCYVNHRYGYALAWPKRMLRPLGESDAGDGQVFASPDGRAELRCWGSFNETPQQTIPEALAQALAEPGRQVTYRHAAKDFFVLSGYETDRIFYRRSILAHGVLATFELTYEMSLKELFDPVIRDISAGFIIDPAFGLR
;
A
#
# COMPACT_ATOMS: atom_id res chain seq x y z
N MET A 1 -68.36 19.85 24.61
CA MET A 1 -67.39 20.46 23.70
C MET A 1 -66.07 19.74 23.93
N LYS A 2 -65.65 18.90 23.01
CA LYS A 2 -64.41 18.08 23.13
C LYS A 2 -63.41 18.62 22.10
N ASP A 3 -62.42 19.31 22.59
CA ASP A 3 -61.32 19.81 21.74
C ASP A 3 -60.41 18.67 21.36
N ARG A 4 -60.32 18.38 20.06
CA ARG A 4 -59.34 17.44 19.46
C ARG A 4 -58.10 18.21 19.10
N VAL A 5 -57.03 17.99 19.85
CA VAL A 5 -55.70 18.46 19.49
C VAL A 5 -55.11 17.49 18.46
N LEU A 6 -54.90 18.00 17.24
CA LEU A 6 -54.23 17.28 16.14
C LEU A 6 -52.72 17.41 16.32
N LEU A 7 -52.05 16.34 16.77
CA LEU A 7 -50.59 16.28 16.76
C LEU A 7 -50.10 15.97 15.34
N LEU A 8 -49.51 16.98 14.68
CA LEU A 8 -48.80 16.79 13.42
C LEU A 8 -47.42 16.20 13.73
N GLY A 9 -47.25 14.90 13.51
CA GLY A 9 -45.94 14.24 13.59
C GLY A 9 -45.11 14.61 12.38
N VAL A 10 -44.06 15.40 12.60
CA VAL A 10 -43.03 15.63 11.56
C VAL A 10 -42.13 14.40 11.47
N LEU A 11 -42.32 13.60 10.42
CA LEU A 11 -41.47 12.49 10.09
C LEU A 11 -40.18 13.03 9.43
N ILE A 12 -39.11 13.17 10.21
CA ILE A 12 -37.80 13.49 9.69
C ILE A 12 -37.24 12.19 9.03
N LEU A 13 -37.31 12.13 7.70
CA LEU A 13 -36.58 11.14 6.94
C LEU A 13 -35.07 11.49 6.98
N LEU A 14 -34.34 10.84 7.88
CA LEU A 14 -32.89 10.80 7.83
C LEU A 14 -32.48 9.94 6.59
N THR A 15 -32.24 10.59 5.47
CA THR A 15 -31.56 9.96 4.36
C THR A 15 -30.11 9.76 4.77
N ALA A 16 -29.78 8.58 5.27
CA ALA A 16 -28.41 8.13 5.41
C ALA A 16 -27.79 8.06 4.00
N CYS A 17 -26.98 9.06 3.66
CA CYS A 17 -26.13 9.00 2.49
C CYS A 17 -25.13 7.85 2.74
N PRO A 18 -25.11 6.75 1.95
CA PRO A 18 -24.08 5.76 2.13
C PRO A 18 -22.76 6.41 1.71
N ILE A 19 -21.92 6.74 2.68
CA ILE A 19 -20.50 7.00 2.41
C ILE A 19 -19.96 5.67 1.86
N GLY A 20 -19.96 5.54 0.54
CA GLY A 20 -19.47 4.36 -0.13
C GLY A 20 -17.97 4.23 0.15
N ALA A 21 -17.62 3.41 1.13
CA ALA A 21 -16.22 3.05 1.34
C ALA A 21 -15.67 2.51 0.02
N ALA A 22 -14.59 3.10 -0.47
CA ALA A 22 -13.86 2.56 -1.61
C ALA A 22 -13.48 1.12 -1.27
N SER A 23 -13.85 0.17 -2.12
CA SER A 23 -13.54 -1.25 -1.94
C SER A 23 -12.88 -1.79 -3.20
N VAL A 24 -12.05 -2.80 -3.04
CA VAL A 24 -11.44 -3.51 -4.17
C VAL A 24 -12.54 -4.02 -5.10
N SER A 25 -12.37 -3.77 -6.39
CA SER A 25 -13.31 -4.19 -7.43
C SER A 25 -13.18 -5.70 -7.72
N ALA A 26 -14.18 -6.29 -8.38
CA ALA A 26 -14.08 -7.69 -8.84
C ALA A 26 -12.88 -7.89 -9.80
N LYS A 27 -12.61 -6.90 -10.67
CA LYS A 27 -11.45 -6.91 -11.57
C LYS A 27 -10.13 -6.76 -10.80
N GLY A 28 -10.12 -5.99 -9.72
CA GLY A 28 -8.98 -5.87 -8.83
C GLY A 28 -8.70 -7.17 -8.09
N MET A 29 -9.73 -7.86 -7.62
CA MET A 29 -9.58 -9.19 -7.00
C MET A 29 -8.98 -10.20 -7.98
N GLU A 30 -9.42 -10.23 -9.24
CA GLU A 30 -8.83 -11.08 -10.28
C GLU A 30 -7.35 -10.73 -10.54
N ALA A 31 -7.02 -9.44 -10.60
CA ALA A 31 -5.63 -8.97 -10.73
C ALA A 31 -4.79 -9.39 -9.52
N PHE A 32 -5.35 -9.31 -8.31
CA PHE A 32 -4.68 -9.74 -7.07
C PHE A 32 -4.48 -11.26 -7.02
N GLU A 33 -5.45 -12.04 -7.48
CA GLU A 33 -5.30 -13.50 -7.60
C GLU A 33 -4.11 -13.87 -8.49
N GLY A 34 -3.91 -13.17 -9.61
CA GLY A 34 -2.75 -13.34 -10.47
C GLY A 34 -1.42 -13.08 -9.75
N VAL A 35 -1.36 -12.03 -8.93
CA VAL A 35 -0.18 -11.70 -8.10
C VAL A 35 0.01 -12.72 -6.98
N CYS A 36 -1.08 -13.20 -6.39
CA CYS A 36 -1.09 -14.11 -5.25
C CYS A 36 -0.97 -15.58 -5.66
N SER A 37 -1.00 -15.91 -6.96
CA SER A 37 -1.02 -17.30 -7.47
C SER A 37 0.26 -18.11 -7.17
N ARG A 38 1.36 -17.45 -6.76
CA ARG A 38 2.61 -18.12 -6.33
C ARG A 38 2.53 -18.53 -4.84
N ALA A 39 1.38 -19.08 -4.43
CA ALA A 39 1.03 -19.30 -3.02
C ALA A 39 2.00 -20.21 -2.24
N ASP A 40 2.76 -21.07 -2.90
CA ASP A 40 3.72 -21.97 -2.22
C ASP A 40 4.93 -21.21 -1.66
N GLU A 41 5.42 -20.20 -2.36
CA GLU A 41 6.63 -19.45 -2.00
C GLU A 41 6.31 -18.06 -1.45
N TYR A 42 5.22 -17.45 -1.93
CA TYR A 42 4.82 -16.09 -1.56
C TYR A 42 3.51 -16.08 -0.80
N GLY A 43 3.42 -15.24 0.22
CA GLY A 43 2.17 -14.78 0.81
C GLY A 43 1.64 -13.59 0.02
N CYS A 44 0.35 -13.31 0.18
CA CYS A 44 -0.27 -12.14 -0.40
C CYS A 44 -0.92 -11.31 0.70
N TYR A 45 -0.64 -10.02 0.72
CA TYR A 45 -1.33 -9.02 1.52
C TYR A 45 -2.19 -8.16 0.60
N VAL A 46 -3.45 -7.99 0.95
CA VAL A 46 -4.39 -7.13 0.23
C VAL A 46 -4.90 -6.05 1.17
N ASN A 47 -4.62 -4.80 0.86
CA ASN A 47 -5.20 -3.66 1.55
C ASN A 47 -6.46 -3.19 0.83
N HIS A 48 -7.62 -3.52 1.40
CA HIS A 48 -8.92 -3.19 0.80
C HIS A 48 -9.25 -1.70 0.89
N ARG A 49 -8.68 -0.98 1.85
CA ARG A 49 -8.94 0.46 2.05
C ARG A 49 -8.34 1.30 0.93
N TYR A 50 -7.12 0.94 0.50
CA TYR A 50 -6.37 1.67 -0.51
C TYR A 50 -6.24 0.91 -1.83
N GLY A 51 -6.87 -0.26 -1.94
CA GLY A 51 -6.95 -1.04 -3.17
C GLY A 51 -5.61 -1.49 -3.72
N TYR A 52 -4.66 -1.92 -2.87
CA TYR A 52 -3.40 -2.46 -3.33
C TYR A 52 -3.12 -3.85 -2.78
N ALA A 53 -2.27 -4.60 -3.47
CA ALA A 53 -1.77 -5.89 -3.02
C ALA A 53 -0.24 -5.94 -3.08
N LEU A 54 0.34 -6.76 -2.19
CA LEU A 54 1.77 -7.02 -2.12
C LEU A 54 2.03 -8.52 -1.94
N ALA A 55 2.83 -9.10 -2.85
CA ALA A 55 3.39 -10.43 -2.65
C ALA A 55 4.66 -10.36 -1.78
N TRP A 56 4.77 -11.24 -0.78
CA TRP A 56 5.90 -11.26 0.14
C TRP A 56 6.46 -12.69 0.31
N PRO A 57 7.80 -12.89 0.43
CA PRO A 57 8.42 -14.22 0.48
C PRO A 57 8.22 -14.88 1.84
N LYS A 58 7.35 -15.90 1.94
CA LYS A 58 6.97 -16.60 3.19
C LYS A 58 8.11 -17.30 3.91
N ARG A 59 9.13 -17.73 3.16
CA ARG A 59 10.29 -18.42 3.74
C ARG A 59 11.25 -17.47 4.44
N MET A 60 11.21 -16.18 4.06
CA MET A 60 12.17 -15.17 4.52
C MET A 60 11.58 -14.21 5.53
N LEU A 61 10.30 -13.88 5.37
CA LEU A 61 9.61 -12.86 6.16
C LEU A 61 8.36 -13.44 6.82
N ARG A 62 7.89 -12.80 7.89
CA ARG A 62 6.65 -13.10 8.57
C ARG A 62 5.88 -11.80 8.84
N PRO A 63 4.54 -11.80 8.68
CA PRO A 63 3.73 -10.64 9.00
C PRO A 63 3.77 -10.34 10.50
N LEU A 64 3.93 -9.07 10.86
CA LEU A 64 3.86 -8.59 12.24
C LEU A 64 2.49 -7.98 12.59
N GLY A 65 1.60 -7.85 11.60
CA GLY A 65 0.28 -7.26 11.75
C GLY A 65 0.12 -5.96 10.97
N GLU A 66 -1.12 -5.57 10.76
CA GLU A 66 -1.47 -4.28 10.16
C GLU A 66 -1.23 -3.14 11.15
N SER A 67 -1.04 -1.95 10.61
CA SER A 67 -1.05 -0.71 11.40
C SER A 67 -2.45 -0.44 11.98
N ASP A 68 -2.51 0.26 13.11
CA ASP A 68 -3.78 0.68 13.73
C ASP A 68 -4.62 1.57 12.78
N ALA A 69 -3.96 2.28 11.87
CA ALA A 69 -4.62 3.09 10.84
C ALA A 69 -5.20 2.26 9.68
N GLY A 70 -4.86 0.97 9.57
CA GLY A 70 -5.28 0.10 8.47
C GLY A 70 -4.74 0.53 7.11
N ASP A 71 -3.61 1.24 7.09
CA ASP A 71 -2.98 1.75 5.88
C ASP A 71 -1.94 0.79 5.29
N GLY A 72 -1.47 -0.18 6.10
CA GLY A 72 -0.45 -1.11 5.64
C GLY A 72 -0.04 -2.15 6.66
N GLN A 73 1.01 -2.87 6.32
CA GLN A 73 1.52 -3.99 7.09
C GLN A 73 3.04 -4.02 7.11
N VAL A 74 3.59 -4.52 8.21
CA VAL A 74 5.02 -4.79 8.39
C VAL A 74 5.26 -6.30 8.37
N PHE A 75 6.34 -6.72 7.71
CA PHE A 75 6.86 -8.07 7.70
C PHE A 75 8.33 -8.03 8.11
N ALA A 76 8.79 -8.97 8.90
CA ALA A 76 10.18 -9.05 9.31
C ALA A 76 10.76 -10.45 9.15
N SER A 77 12.08 -10.53 8.96
CA SER A 77 12.80 -11.80 9.09
C SER A 77 12.82 -12.26 10.55
N PRO A 78 12.87 -13.59 10.81
CA PRO A 78 12.85 -14.09 12.18
C PRO A 78 13.97 -13.56 13.08
N ASP A 79 15.10 -13.17 12.50
CA ASP A 79 16.27 -12.61 13.16
C ASP A 79 16.29 -11.07 13.21
N GLY A 80 15.27 -10.40 12.65
CA GLY A 80 15.14 -8.94 12.61
C GLY A 80 16.09 -8.22 11.64
N ARG A 81 16.85 -8.96 10.84
CA ARG A 81 17.86 -8.39 9.93
C ARG A 81 17.29 -7.87 8.62
N ALA A 82 16.04 -8.20 8.32
CA ALA A 82 15.30 -7.67 7.17
C ALA A 82 13.88 -7.31 7.57
N GLU A 83 13.37 -6.23 6.96
CA GLU A 83 12.02 -5.73 7.15
C GLU A 83 11.43 -5.28 5.82
N LEU A 84 10.20 -5.68 5.54
CA LEU A 84 9.39 -5.23 4.43
C LEU A 84 8.17 -4.51 4.99
N ARG A 85 7.97 -3.26 4.60
CA ARG A 85 6.78 -2.48 4.92
C ARG A 85 6.00 -2.18 3.66
N CYS A 86 4.69 -2.11 3.76
CA CYS A 86 3.86 -1.52 2.72
C CYS A 86 2.81 -0.63 3.36
N TRP A 87 2.46 0.46 2.67
CA TRP A 87 1.42 1.39 3.10
C TRP A 87 0.80 2.11 1.92
N GLY A 88 -0.42 2.61 2.13
CA GLY A 88 -1.13 3.41 1.17
C GLY A 88 -1.69 4.68 1.79
N SER A 89 -1.87 5.70 0.98
CA SER A 89 -2.57 6.92 1.32
C SER A 89 -3.41 7.42 0.16
N PHE A 90 -4.53 8.09 0.46
CA PHE A 90 -5.25 8.82 -0.58
C PHE A 90 -4.45 10.06 -0.99
N ASN A 91 -4.33 10.24 -2.29
CA ASN A 91 -3.65 11.38 -2.90
C ASN A 91 -4.67 12.50 -3.15
N GLU A 92 -5.15 13.14 -2.08
CA GLU A 92 -6.26 14.10 -2.16
C GLU A 92 -5.76 15.55 -2.22
N THR A 93 -5.46 16.16 -1.08
CA THR A 93 -5.15 17.60 -1.03
C THR A 93 -3.94 17.90 -0.14
N PRO A 94 -2.87 18.50 -0.70
CA PRO A 94 -2.63 18.73 -2.13
C PRO A 94 -2.35 17.42 -2.87
N GLN A 95 -2.88 17.28 -4.09
CA GLN A 95 -2.55 16.14 -4.94
C GLN A 95 -1.07 16.18 -5.32
N GLN A 96 -0.36 15.10 -4.99
CA GLN A 96 1.04 14.94 -5.36
C GLN A 96 1.17 14.31 -6.74
N THR A 97 2.18 14.73 -7.45
CA THR A 97 2.66 14.06 -8.67
C THR A 97 3.81 13.10 -8.32
N ILE A 98 4.15 12.20 -9.23
CA ILE A 98 5.33 11.32 -9.05
C ILE A 98 6.62 12.11 -8.81
N PRO A 99 6.94 13.21 -9.53
CA PRO A 99 8.10 14.03 -9.21
C PRO A 99 8.11 14.61 -7.79
N GLU A 100 6.96 15.05 -7.27
CA GLU A 100 6.86 15.61 -5.92
C GLU A 100 7.00 14.53 -4.86
N ALA A 101 6.34 13.37 -5.02
CA ALA A 101 6.49 12.23 -4.12
C ALA A 101 7.94 11.70 -4.11
N LEU A 102 8.60 11.66 -5.29
CA LEU A 102 10.00 11.32 -5.42
C LEU A 102 10.89 12.33 -4.70
N ALA A 103 10.63 13.63 -4.87
CA ALA A 103 11.41 14.68 -4.20
C ALA A 103 11.32 14.58 -2.67
N GLN A 104 10.14 14.27 -2.14
CA GLN A 104 9.97 14.02 -0.70
C GLN A 104 10.76 12.80 -0.23
N ALA A 105 10.70 11.70 -0.97
CA ALA A 105 11.44 10.48 -0.63
C ALA A 105 12.96 10.68 -0.69
N LEU A 106 13.44 11.51 -1.63
CA LEU A 106 14.87 11.88 -1.72
C LEU A 106 15.34 12.80 -0.59
N ALA A 107 14.43 13.56 0.02
CA ALA A 107 14.74 14.47 1.13
C ALA A 107 14.80 13.76 2.50
N GLU A 108 14.48 12.47 2.57
CA GLU A 108 14.57 11.71 3.82
C GLU A 108 16.02 11.65 4.32
N PRO A 109 16.26 12.07 5.57
CA PRO A 109 17.62 12.14 6.12
C PRO A 109 18.22 10.74 6.35
N GLY A 110 19.54 10.66 6.35
CA GLY A 110 20.27 9.42 6.68
C GLY A 110 20.36 8.40 5.54
N ARG A 111 19.86 8.73 4.35
CA ARG A 111 19.88 7.85 3.18
C ARG A 111 20.86 8.30 2.11
N GLN A 112 21.65 7.37 1.61
CA GLN A 112 22.47 7.53 0.43
C GLN A 112 21.82 6.80 -0.75
N VAL A 113 21.09 7.52 -1.60
CA VAL A 113 20.46 6.97 -2.81
C VAL A 113 21.52 6.71 -3.87
N THR A 114 21.63 5.46 -4.32
CA THR A 114 22.57 5.04 -5.38
C THR A 114 21.87 4.67 -6.68
N TYR A 115 20.57 4.39 -6.61
CA TYR A 115 19.74 4.10 -7.77
C TYR A 115 18.40 4.83 -7.66
N ARG A 116 17.99 5.45 -8.76
CA ARG A 116 16.66 6.05 -8.91
C ARG A 116 16.11 5.79 -10.30
N HIS A 117 14.84 5.49 -10.38
CA HIS A 117 14.09 5.42 -11.62
C HIS A 117 12.70 6.02 -11.39
N ALA A 118 12.20 6.79 -12.34
CA ALA A 118 10.84 7.34 -12.30
C ALA A 118 10.17 7.18 -13.65
N ALA A 119 8.90 6.81 -13.63
CA ALA A 119 8.00 6.71 -14.77
C ALA A 119 6.79 7.62 -14.53
N LYS A 120 5.78 7.52 -15.38
CA LYS A 120 4.57 8.35 -15.29
C LYS A 120 3.80 8.15 -13.98
N ASP A 121 3.74 6.89 -13.52
CA ASP A 121 2.85 6.42 -12.45
C ASP A 121 3.58 5.72 -11.30
N PHE A 122 4.91 5.63 -11.33
CA PHE A 122 5.71 5.07 -10.24
C PHE A 122 7.11 5.63 -10.18
N PHE A 123 7.76 5.44 -9.03
CA PHE A 123 9.20 5.59 -8.90
C PHE A 123 9.81 4.46 -8.07
N VAL A 124 11.11 4.29 -8.25
CA VAL A 124 11.96 3.36 -7.49
C VAL A 124 13.16 4.11 -6.96
N LEU A 125 13.48 3.90 -5.69
CA LEU A 125 14.72 4.32 -5.04
C LEU A 125 15.40 3.11 -4.40
N SER A 126 16.72 3.06 -4.48
CA SER A 126 17.53 2.12 -3.72
C SER A 126 18.85 2.75 -3.32
N GLY A 127 19.43 2.25 -2.24
CA GLY A 127 20.68 2.76 -1.71
C GLY A 127 20.97 2.19 -0.33
N TYR A 128 21.66 3.01 0.46
CA TYR A 128 22.12 2.62 1.79
C TYR A 128 21.52 3.55 2.86
N GLU A 129 21.20 2.96 4.00
CA GLU A 129 20.79 3.64 5.21
C GLU A 129 21.59 3.03 6.37
N THR A 130 22.64 3.74 6.81
CA THR A 130 23.65 3.24 7.75
C THR A 130 24.33 1.97 7.18
N ASP A 131 24.11 0.80 7.78
CA ASP A 131 24.66 -0.51 7.40
C ASP A 131 23.63 -1.40 6.67
N ARG A 132 22.52 -0.84 6.27
CA ARG A 132 21.41 -1.53 5.60
C ARG A 132 21.26 -1.06 4.17
N ILE A 133 20.79 -1.95 3.32
CA ILE A 133 20.30 -1.63 1.98
C ILE A 133 18.80 -1.37 2.08
N PHE A 134 18.32 -0.32 1.42
CA PHE A 134 16.90 -0.11 1.22
C PHE A 134 16.53 -0.19 -0.27
N TYR A 135 15.32 -0.67 -0.52
CA TYR A 135 14.65 -0.64 -1.82
C TYR A 135 13.22 -0.17 -1.61
N ARG A 136 12.85 0.97 -2.21
CA ARG A 136 11.50 1.53 -2.16
C ARG A 136 10.91 1.59 -3.55
N ARG A 137 9.66 1.18 -3.68
CA ARG A 137 8.84 1.43 -4.86
C ARG A 137 7.53 2.06 -4.43
N SER A 138 7.17 3.17 -5.10
CA SER A 138 5.89 3.85 -4.90
C SER A 138 5.13 3.89 -6.23
N ILE A 139 3.83 3.61 -6.18
CA ILE A 139 2.91 3.65 -7.33
C ILE A 139 1.85 4.69 -7.02
N LEU A 140 1.57 5.58 -7.97
CA LEU A 140 0.49 6.56 -7.91
C LEU A 140 -0.54 6.23 -8.99
N ALA A 141 -1.69 5.72 -8.57
CA ALA A 141 -2.77 5.37 -9.47
C ALA A 141 -4.13 5.53 -8.77
N HIS A 142 -5.16 5.91 -9.53
CA HIS A 142 -6.55 5.98 -9.05
C HIS A 142 -6.74 6.79 -7.77
N GLY A 143 -5.97 7.89 -7.60
CA GLY A 143 -6.04 8.73 -6.40
C GLY A 143 -5.41 8.10 -5.15
N VAL A 144 -4.58 7.06 -5.32
CA VAL A 144 -3.84 6.40 -4.24
C VAL A 144 -2.35 6.45 -4.53
N LEU A 145 -1.57 6.82 -3.52
CA LEU A 145 -0.13 6.59 -3.47
C LEU A 145 0.12 5.37 -2.56
N ALA A 146 0.49 4.24 -3.17
CA ALA A 146 0.88 3.05 -2.45
C ALA A 146 2.40 2.86 -2.53
N THR A 147 3.02 2.45 -1.43
CA THR A 147 4.47 2.26 -1.32
C THR A 147 4.78 0.94 -0.64
N PHE A 148 5.80 0.25 -1.11
CA PHE A 148 6.52 -0.70 -0.28
C PHE A 148 7.98 -0.31 -0.15
N GLU A 149 8.56 -0.69 0.98
CA GLU A 149 9.98 -0.53 1.26
C GLU A 149 10.53 -1.80 1.91
N LEU A 150 11.60 -2.33 1.33
CA LEU A 150 12.37 -3.44 1.88
C LEU A 150 13.71 -2.90 2.37
N THR A 151 14.03 -3.16 3.64
CA THR A 151 15.34 -2.86 4.25
C THR A 151 15.97 -4.13 4.77
N TYR A 152 17.27 -4.33 4.53
CA TYR A 152 17.99 -5.51 4.99
C TYR A 152 19.47 -5.21 5.18
N GLU A 153 20.13 -5.94 6.07
CA GLU A 153 21.56 -5.82 6.28
C GLU A 153 22.35 -6.15 5.01
N MET A 154 23.46 -5.44 4.78
CA MET A 154 24.30 -5.63 3.60
C MET A 154 24.77 -7.07 3.41
N SER A 155 24.98 -7.82 4.48
CA SER A 155 25.34 -9.24 4.48
C SER A 155 24.26 -10.15 3.87
N LEU A 156 23.02 -9.68 3.76
CA LEU A 156 21.89 -10.41 3.16
C LEU A 156 21.63 -10.06 1.69
N LYS A 157 22.53 -9.28 1.07
CA LYS A 157 22.32 -8.77 -0.30
C LYS A 157 22.08 -9.90 -1.31
N GLU A 158 22.89 -10.93 -1.31
CA GLU A 158 22.76 -12.07 -2.24
C GLU A 158 21.45 -12.84 -2.05
N LEU A 159 20.88 -12.80 -0.83
CA LEU A 159 19.63 -13.47 -0.50
C LEU A 159 18.42 -12.64 -0.95
N PHE A 160 18.44 -11.31 -0.76
CA PHE A 160 17.28 -10.45 -1.01
C PHE A 160 17.24 -9.86 -2.43
N ASP A 161 18.37 -9.60 -3.08
CA ASP A 161 18.40 -9.05 -4.45
C ASP A 161 17.55 -9.86 -5.46
N PRO A 162 17.60 -11.21 -5.47
CA PRO A 162 16.75 -11.98 -6.39
C PRO A 162 15.25 -11.82 -6.15
N VAL A 163 14.83 -11.68 -4.88
CA VAL A 163 13.40 -11.60 -4.53
C VAL A 163 12.81 -10.19 -4.67
N ILE A 164 13.64 -9.14 -4.71
CA ILE A 164 13.18 -7.77 -4.95
C ILE A 164 12.35 -7.66 -6.23
N ARG A 165 12.77 -8.33 -7.29
CA ARG A 165 12.05 -8.36 -8.57
C ARG A 165 10.65 -8.96 -8.39
N ASP A 166 10.55 -10.05 -7.67
CA ASP A 166 9.28 -10.74 -7.46
C ASP A 166 8.34 -9.94 -6.57
N ILE A 167 8.85 -9.35 -5.47
CA ILE A 167 8.10 -8.43 -4.61
C ILE A 167 7.61 -7.24 -5.44
N SER A 168 8.49 -6.65 -6.25
CA SER A 168 8.16 -5.50 -7.10
C SER A 168 7.12 -5.82 -8.16
N ALA A 169 7.19 -7.00 -8.78
CA ALA A 169 6.19 -7.48 -9.74
C ALA A 169 4.85 -7.83 -9.05
N GLY A 170 4.92 -8.28 -7.80
CA GLY A 170 3.78 -8.60 -6.95
C GLY A 170 3.21 -7.41 -6.16
N PHE A 171 3.60 -6.17 -6.50
CA PHE A 171 3.06 -4.95 -5.89
C PHE A 171 2.25 -4.18 -6.92
N ILE A 172 0.93 -4.17 -6.76
CA ILE A 172 -0.01 -3.56 -7.70
C ILE A 172 -1.13 -2.81 -6.97
N ILE A 173 -1.71 -1.82 -7.66
CA ILE A 173 -2.97 -1.18 -7.28
C ILE A 173 -4.08 -1.76 -8.18
N ASP A 174 -5.26 -1.98 -7.62
CA ASP A 174 -6.47 -2.39 -8.37
C ASP A 174 -6.71 -1.42 -9.55
N PRO A 175 -6.69 -1.90 -10.79
CA PRO A 175 -6.84 -1.05 -11.97
C PRO A 175 -8.22 -0.38 -12.07
N ALA A 176 -9.19 -0.80 -11.28
CA ALA A 176 -10.54 -0.21 -11.24
C ALA A 176 -10.86 0.43 -9.87
N PHE A 177 -9.87 0.61 -8.98
CA PHE A 177 -10.09 1.23 -7.68
C PHE A 177 -10.57 2.68 -7.83
N GLY A 178 -11.64 3.04 -7.10
CA GLY A 178 -12.21 4.39 -7.15
C GLY A 178 -12.95 4.77 -8.43
N LEU A 179 -12.97 3.92 -9.44
CA LEU A 179 -13.77 4.12 -10.65
C LEU A 179 -15.21 3.66 -10.38
N ARG A 180 -16.08 4.60 -9.99
CA ARG A 180 -17.53 4.42 -9.87
C ARG A 180 -18.26 5.46 -10.70
#